data_f13b6e6c4a809ecdcc9986129213e008
#
_entry.id   f13b6e6c4a809ecdcc9986129213e008
#
_cell.length_a   1.000
_cell.length_b   1.000
_cell.length_c   1.000
_cell.angle_alpha   90.00
_cell.angle_beta   90.00
_cell.angle_gamma   90.00
#
_symmetry.space_group_name_H-M   'P 1'
#
loop_
_entity.id
_entity.type
_entity.pdbx_description
1 polymer ?
#
loop_
_entity_poly.entity_id
_entity_poly.type
_entity_poly.pdbx_seq_one_letter_code
_entity_poly.pdbx_strand_id
1 'polypeptide(L)'
;SCEVAENPYTTGINTSSKALKVNGGECSPVTFTEALPAGKTWNDYSGIKLQVCFLESGFEWCPIEMGVRTDGGSHIKFGYTVDASTGQEGAGIGDYTPGEWLDVELKIDPAMITDEAKSVRTMYLRLMKSDLSYLYDNLVLIPSSSTGAVSEVVTDDVKVYGANGCINVDLQKDMQVTVYSVDGRIV
;
A
#
# COMPACT_ATOMS: atom_id res chain seq x y z
N SER A 1 -20.58 4.28 6.59
CA SER A 1 -20.09 3.57 7.78
C SER A 1 -19.21 2.39 7.38
N CYS A 2 -18.26 2.02 8.26
CA CYS A 2 -17.44 0.83 8.06
C CYS A 2 -17.45 -0.04 9.32
N GLU A 3 -17.29 -1.36 9.13
CA GLU A 3 -17.26 -2.35 10.21
C GLU A 3 -16.42 -3.56 9.78
N VAL A 4 -15.86 -4.29 10.74
CA VAL A 4 -15.27 -5.60 10.47
C VAL A 4 -16.38 -6.60 10.33
N ALA A 5 -16.51 -7.23 9.18
CA ALA A 5 -17.56 -8.20 8.84
C ALA A 5 -16.95 -9.54 8.43
N GLU A 6 -17.78 -10.58 8.43
CA GLU A 6 -17.39 -11.87 7.81
C GLU A 6 -17.17 -11.66 6.31
N ASN A 7 -16.11 -12.28 5.79
CA ASN A 7 -15.82 -12.27 4.37
C ASN A 7 -16.55 -13.45 3.69
N PRO A 8 -17.58 -13.20 2.87
CA PRO A 8 -18.30 -14.27 2.18
C PRO A 8 -17.54 -14.82 0.96
N TYR A 9 -16.44 -14.19 0.57
CA TYR A 9 -15.67 -14.48 -0.66
C TYR A 9 -14.24 -14.91 -0.31
N THR A 10 -14.09 -16.07 0.29
CA THR A 10 -12.79 -16.59 0.78
C THR A 10 -12.05 -17.45 -0.25
N THR A 11 -12.38 -17.30 -1.53
CA THR A 11 -11.74 -18.01 -2.64
C THR A 11 -10.87 -17.06 -3.47
N GLY A 12 -9.90 -17.63 -4.19
CA GLY A 12 -8.99 -16.83 -5.02
C GLY A 12 -7.85 -16.23 -4.22
N ILE A 13 -7.59 -14.93 -4.40
CA ILE A 13 -6.44 -14.24 -3.81
C ILE A 13 -6.63 -13.85 -2.34
N ASN A 14 -7.86 -13.87 -1.82
CA ASN A 14 -8.15 -13.54 -0.43
C ASN A 14 -8.80 -14.74 0.27
N THR A 15 -8.17 -15.20 1.34
CA THR A 15 -8.64 -16.32 2.16
C THR A 15 -8.97 -15.92 3.60
N SER A 16 -8.95 -14.62 3.90
CA SER A 16 -9.28 -14.09 5.22
C SER A 16 -10.74 -14.39 5.55
N SER A 17 -11.02 -14.83 6.77
CA SER A 17 -12.40 -15.05 7.22
C SER A 17 -13.16 -13.75 7.49
N LYS A 18 -12.45 -12.63 7.65
CA LYS A 18 -13.02 -11.31 7.90
C LYS A 18 -12.38 -10.25 7.03
N ALA A 19 -13.13 -9.20 6.73
CA ALA A 19 -12.68 -8.05 5.99
C ALA A 19 -13.32 -6.77 6.54
N LEU A 20 -12.78 -5.61 6.18
CA LEU A 20 -13.40 -4.33 6.49
C LEU A 20 -14.49 -4.04 5.46
N LYS A 21 -15.73 -4.16 5.87
CA LYS A 21 -16.89 -3.79 5.04
C LYS A 21 -17.13 -2.30 5.13
N VAL A 22 -17.20 -1.67 3.97
CA VAL A 22 -17.60 -0.26 3.82
C VAL A 22 -18.97 -0.23 3.18
N ASN A 23 -19.94 0.29 3.94
CA ASN A 23 -21.29 0.50 3.43
C ASN A 23 -21.34 1.84 2.70
N GLY A 24 -21.91 1.84 1.55
CA GLY A 24 -21.98 2.96 0.63
C GLY A 24 -22.41 4.27 1.28
N GLY A 25 -21.96 5.33 0.72
CA GLY A 25 -22.24 6.70 1.13
C GLY A 25 -21.31 7.61 0.35
N GLU A 26 -21.82 8.72 -0.09
CA GLU A 26 -21.18 9.62 -1.05
C GLU A 26 -19.74 9.98 -0.61
N CYS A 27 -18.75 9.43 -1.29
CA CYS A 27 -17.32 9.71 -1.13
C CYS A 27 -16.79 9.74 0.33
N SER A 28 -17.41 8.99 1.25
CA SER A 28 -17.00 9.00 2.66
C SER A 28 -15.63 8.32 2.83
N PRO A 29 -14.65 9.01 3.43
CA PRO A 29 -13.36 8.39 3.68
C PRO A 29 -13.45 7.36 4.80
N VAL A 30 -12.73 6.25 4.62
CA VAL A 30 -12.41 5.31 5.70
C VAL A 30 -11.10 5.74 6.31
N THR A 31 -11.04 5.90 7.62
CA THR A 31 -9.84 6.34 8.34
C THR A 31 -9.21 5.20 9.11
N PHE A 32 -7.89 5.12 9.04
CA PHE A 32 -7.04 4.17 9.73
C PHE A 32 -6.15 4.95 10.69
N THR A 33 -6.42 4.83 11.98
CA THR A 33 -5.56 5.42 13.01
C THR A 33 -4.26 4.65 13.09
N GLU A 34 -3.16 5.37 13.35
CA GLU A 34 -1.83 4.76 13.50
C GLU A 34 -1.34 3.96 12.27
N ALA A 35 -1.87 4.24 11.08
CA ALA A 35 -1.45 3.59 9.85
C ALA A 35 0.04 3.82 9.54
N LEU A 36 0.57 5.02 9.85
CA LEU A 36 2.00 5.30 9.73
C LEU A 36 2.74 4.79 10.99
N PRO A 37 3.74 3.90 10.86
CA PRO A 37 4.54 3.43 11.97
C PRO A 37 5.25 4.57 12.72
N ALA A 38 5.46 4.38 14.02
CA ALA A 38 6.12 5.37 14.84
C ALA A 38 7.56 5.67 14.33
N GLY A 39 7.93 6.94 14.29
CA GLY A 39 9.24 7.39 13.82
C GLY A 39 9.43 7.39 12.30
N LYS A 40 8.38 7.06 11.54
CA LYS A 40 8.36 7.13 10.08
C LYS A 40 7.64 8.36 9.57
N THR A 41 7.87 8.67 8.31
CA THR A 41 7.15 9.67 7.54
C THR A 41 6.56 9.07 6.28
N TRP A 42 5.60 9.71 5.66
CA TRP A 42 5.04 9.23 4.40
C TRP A 42 6.04 9.24 3.25
N ASN A 43 7.13 10.00 3.35
CA ASN A 43 8.25 9.95 2.40
C ASN A 43 9.04 8.62 2.46
N ASP A 44 8.89 7.85 3.53
CA ASP A 44 9.50 6.52 3.64
C ASP A 44 8.77 5.46 2.80
N TYR A 45 7.64 5.82 2.17
CA TYR A 45 6.80 4.90 1.41
C TYR A 45 6.52 5.41 0.00
N SER A 46 6.50 4.50 -0.97
CA SER A 46 6.17 4.78 -2.38
C SER A 46 4.71 4.55 -2.70
N GLY A 47 4.00 3.82 -1.87
CA GLY A 47 2.60 3.50 -2.09
C GLY A 47 2.01 2.59 -1.03
N ILE A 48 0.82 2.10 -1.32
CA ILE A 48 0.17 1.01 -0.58
C ILE A 48 -0.35 -0.03 -1.55
N LYS A 49 -0.39 -1.28 -1.09
CA LYS A 49 -1.17 -2.35 -1.71
C LYS A 49 -2.32 -2.71 -0.79
N LEU A 50 -3.46 -3.01 -1.38
CA LEU A 50 -4.61 -3.53 -0.66
C LEU A 50 -5.43 -4.42 -1.58
N GLN A 51 -6.30 -5.21 -0.99
CA GLN A 51 -7.29 -5.98 -1.72
C GLN A 51 -8.66 -5.31 -1.59
N VAL A 52 -9.39 -5.27 -2.70
CA VAL A 52 -10.73 -4.70 -2.79
C VAL A 52 -11.67 -5.72 -3.40
N CYS A 53 -12.85 -5.89 -2.81
CA CYS A 53 -13.92 -6.69 -3.39
C CYS A 53 -15.18 -5.83 -3.45
N PHE A 54 -15.67 -5.57 -4.66
CA PHE A 54 -16.95 -4.91 -4.86
C PHE A 54 -18.08 -5.90 -4.68
N LEU A 55 -19.12 -5.51 -3.95
CA LEU A 55 -20.26 -6.41 -3.67
C LEU A 55 -21.34 -6.33 -4.73
N GLU A 56 -21.32 -5.28 -5.53
CA GLU A 56 -22.37 -4.97 -6.52
C GLU A 56 -21.73 -4.50 -7.84
N SER A 57 -22.47 -4.61 -8.94
CA SER A 57 -22.10 -4.01 -10.24
C SER A 57 -22.57 -2.56 -10.31
N GLY A 58 -21.98 -1.77 -11.20
CA GLY A 58 -22.39 -0.39 -11.44
C GLY A 58 -21.29 0.66 -11.27
N PHE A 59 -20.07 0.25 -10.95
CA PHE A 59 -18.93 1.15 -11.02
C PHE A 59 -18.37 1.18 -12.44
N GLU A 60 -18.46 2.31 -13.09
CA GLU A 60 -17.84 2.50 -14.41
C GLU A 60 -16.40 3.01 -14.29
N TRP A 61 -16.12 3.74 -13.21
CA TRP A 61 -14.80 4.30 -12.94
C TRP A 61 -14.67 4.63 -11.44
N CYS A 62 -13.77 3.96 -10.74
CA CYS A 62 -13.63 4.05 -9.29
C CYS A 62 -12.17 4.20 -8.88
N PRO A 63 -11.59 5.40 -8.97
CA PRO A 63 -10.29 5.63 -8.37
C PRO A 63 -10.41 5.63 -6.85
N ILE A 64 -9.38 5.08 -6.19
CA ILE A 64 -9.20 5.23 -4.76
C ILE A 64 -8.14 6.32 -4.58
N GLU A 65 -8.41 7.28 -3.72
CA GLU A 65 -7.41 8.22 -3.26
C GLU A 65 -7.01 7.91 -1.82
N MET A 66 -5.79 8.26 -1.49
CA MET A 66 -5.27 8.19 -0.13
C MET A 66 -4.66 9.50 0.30
N GLY A 67 -4.59 9.67 1.60
CA GLY A 67 -3.94 10.81 2.23
C GLY A 67 -4.04 10.70 3.74
N VAL A 68 -3.83 11.82 4.41
CA VAL A 68 -3.93 11.90 5.86
C VAL A 68 -5.10 12.76 6.29
N ARG A 69 -5.62 12.47 7.46
CA ARG A 69 -6.58 13.31 8.16
C ARG A 69 -5.87 13.98 9.32
N THR A 70 -5.78 15.30 9.27
CA THR A 70 -5.18 16.10 10.35
C THR A 70 -6.10 16.19 11.57
N ASP A 71 -5.55 16.55 12.71
CA ASP A 71 -6.32 16.76 13.95
C ASP A 71 -7.41 17.84 13.79
N GLY A 72 -7.19 18.80 12.89
CA GLY A 72 -8.18 19.80 12.50
C GLY A 72 -9.29 19.27 11.58
N GLY A 73 -9.26 17.99 11.22
CA GLY A 73 -10.25 17.33 10.37
C GLY A 73 -10.04 17.53 8.86
N SER A 74 -8.99 18.24 8.45
CA SER A 74 -8.64 18.41 7.04
C SER A 74 -8.12 17.13 6.43
N HIS A 75 -8.46 16.90 5.16
CA HIS A 75 -7.92 15.81 4.37
C HIS A 75 -6.85 16.35 3.42
N ILE A 76 -5.63 15.83 3.54
CA ILE A 76 -4.51 16.16 2.65
C ILE A 76 -4.21 14.91 1.83
N LYS A 77 -4.54 14.99 0.55
CA LYS A 77 -4.37 13.92 -0.41
C LYS A 77 -2.95 13.90 -0.97
N PHE A 78 -2.35 12.71 -1.11
CA PHE A 78 -1.04 12.52 -1.73
C PHE A 78 -0.85 11.17 -2.41
N GLY A 79 -1.92 10.41 -2.62
CA GLY A 79 -1.81 9.14 -3.32
C GLY A 79 -3.08 8.76 -4.08
N TYR A 80 -2.89 7.92 -5.11
CA TYR A 80 -3.96 7.50 -6.03
C TYR A 80 -3.76 6.08 -6.50
N THR A 81 -4.86 5.43 -6.92
CA THR A 81 -4.77 4.21 -7.73
C THR A 81 -3.96 4.43 -9.00
N VAL A 82 -3.21 3.42 -9.36
CA VAL A 82 -2.39 3.39 -10.58
C VAL A 82 -2.89 2.28 -11.48
N ASP A 83 -3.03 2.58 -12.76
CA ASP A 83 -3.25 1.56 -13.78
C ASP A 83 -1.98 0.71 -13.92
N ALA A 84 -2.08 -0.58 -13.61
CA ALA A 84 -0.93 -1.49 -13.63
C ALA A 84 -0.32 -1.67 -15.03
N SER A 85 -1.09 -1.44 -16.09
CA SER A 85 -0.64 -1.61 -17.48
C SER A 85 0.03 -0.37 -18.06
N THR A 86 -0.46 0.82 -17.71
CA THR A 86 -0.01 2.10 -18.27
C THR A 86 0.80 2.95 -17.29
N GLY A 87 0.71 2.66 -15.97
CA GLY A 87 1.27 3.50 -14.92
C GLY A 87 0.53 4.83 -14.72
N GLN A 88 -0.65 4.99 -15.32
CA GLN A 88 -1.44 6.22 -15.21
C GLN A 88 -1.98 6.37 -13.79
N GLU A 89 -1.68 7.50 -13.16
CA GLU A 89 -2.18 7.87 -11.85
C GLU A 89 -3.65 8.31 -11.90
N GLY A 90 -4.40 8.00 -10.84
CA GLY A 90 -5.83 8.31 -10.76
C GLY A 90 -6.70 7.42 -11.64
N ALA A 91 -6.14 6.34 -12.19
CA ALA A 91 -6.90 5.37 -12.94
C ALA A 91 -8.00 4.74 -12.08
N GLY A 92 -9.18 4.63 -12.63
CA GLY A 92 -10.26 3.89 -11.99
C GLY A 92 -10.02 2.38 -12.07
N ILE A 93 -10.61 1.66 -11.13
CA ILE A 93 -10.72 0.21 -11.22
C ILE A 93 -11.81 -0.08 -12.25
N GLY A 94 -11.41 -0.42 -13.49
CA GLY A 94 -12.34 -0.56 -14.62
C GLY A 94 -13.05 -1.90 -14.63
N ASP A 95 -12.31 -2.97 -14.81
CA ASP A 95 -12.85 -4.32 -14.95
C ASP A 95 -12.83 -5.06 -13.61
N TYR A 96 -14.00 -5.34 -13.08
CA TYR A 96 -14.17 -6.15 -11.88
C TYR A 96 -15.42 -7.01 -11.98
N THR A 97 -15.41 -8.13 -11.25
CA THR A 97 -16.58 -8.99 -11.04
C THR A 97 -17.04 -8.84 -9.59
N PRO A 98 -18.33 -8.54 -9.34
CA PRO A 98 -18.83 -8.53 -7.96
C PRO A 98 -18.55 -9.84 -7.24
N GLY A 99 -18.03 -9.74 -6.00
CA GLY A 99 -17.65 -10.89 -5.21
C GLY A 99 -16.26 -11.45 -5.51
N GLU A 100 -15.51 -10.91 -6.45
CA GLU A 100 -14.12 -11.26 -6.70
C GLU A 100 -13.18 -10.22 -6.09
N TRP A 101 -12.09 -10.70 -5.47
CA TRP A 101 -11.07 -9.85 -4.89
C TRP A 101 -10.07 -9.39 -5.94
N LEU A 102 -9.71 -8.13 -5.88
CA LEU A 102 -8.73 -7.49 -6.75
C LEU A 102 -7.55 -6.98 -5.91
N ASP A 103 -6.34 -7.20 -6.39
CA ASP A 103 -5.16 -6.50 -5.89
C ASP A 103 -5.11 -5.08 -6.48
N VAL A 104 -5.00 -4.09 -5.63
CA VAL A 104 -4.98 -2.68 -6.00
C VAL A 104 -3.73 -2.03 -5.43
N GLU A 105 -3.05 -1.24 -6.23
CA GLU A 105 -1.92 -0.44 -5.82
C GLU A 105 -2.27 1.05 -5.91
N LEU A 106 -1.93 1.79 -4.85
CA LEU A 106 -1.94 3.24 -4.83
C LEU A 106 -0.51 3.74 -4.76
N LYS A 107 -0.18 4.69 -5.60
CA LYS A 107 1.13 5.35 -5.59
C LYS A 107 1.06 6.61 -4.73
N ILE A 108 2.05 6.80 -3.90
CA ILE A 108 2.27 8.05 -3.16
C ILE A 108 3.07 9.00 -4.04
N ASP A 109 2.57 10.22 -4.22
CA ASP A 109 3.33 11.30 -4.85
C ASP A 109 4.02 12.12 -3.74
N PRO A 110 5.34 12.02 -3.60
CA PRO A 110 6.08 12.73 -2.57
C PRO A 110 6.00 14.26 -2.73
N ALA A 111 5.73 14.76 -3.94
CA ALA A 111 5.58 16.21 -4.17
C ALA A 111 4.29 16.78 -3.55
N MET A 112 3.31 15.92 -3.26
CA MET A 112 2.05 16.29 -2.63
C MET A 112 2.09 16.16 -1.10
N ILE A 113 3.15 15.60 -0.52
CA ILE A 113 3.28 15.45 0.93
C ILE A 113 3.74 16.78 1.52
N THR A 114 2.82 17.50 2.15
CA THR A 114 3.13 18.75 2.85
C THR A 114 3.86 18.49 4.17
N ASP A 115 4.51 19.52 4.71
CA ASP A 115 5.14 19.45 6.03
C ASP A 115 4.15 19.10 7.15
N GLU A 116 2.91 19.56 7.03
CA GLU A 116 1.83 19.21 7.94
C GLU A 116 1.44 17.73 7.84
N ALA A 117 1.42 17.18 6.63
CA ALA A 117 0.98 15.81 6.37
C ALA A 117 2.01 14.73 6.70
N LYS A 118 3.30 15.03 6.53
CA LYS A 118 4.38 14.04 6.47
C LYS A 118 4.46 13.06 7.64
N SER A 119 4.08 13.50 8.83
CA SER A 119 4.15 12.70 10.08
C SER A 119 2.79 12.38 10.68
N VAL A 120 1.69 12.76 10.01
CA VAL A 120 0.33 12.46 10.48
C VAL A 120 0.07 10.97 10.35
N ARG A 121 -0.28 10.31 11.46
CA ARG A 121 -0.43 8.86 11.52
C ARG A 121 -1.80 8.36 11.09
N THR A 122 -2.80 9.22 11.05
CA THR A 122 -4.16 8.87 10.63
C THR A 122 -4.28 8.98 9.11
N MET A 123 -4.25 7.85 8.44
CA MET A 123 -4.46 7.73 6.99
C MET A 123 -5.95 7.61 6.67
N TYR A 124 -6.36 8.12 5.52
CA TYR A 124 -7.66 7.80 4.94
C TYR A 124 -7.54 7.16 3.57
N LEU A 125 -8.51 6.32 3.25
CA LEU A 125 -8.80 5.86 1.90
C LEU A 125 -10.19 6.34 1.52
N ARG A 126 -10.36 6.82 0.31
CA ARG A 126 -11.64 7.25 -0.22
C ARG A 126 -11.86 6.70 -1.61
N LEU A 127 -12.89 5.89 -1.78
CA LEU A 127 -13.39 5.52 -3.09
C LEU A 127 -14.20 6.69 -3.66
N MET A 128 -13.84 7.13 -4.86
CA MET A 128 -14.38 8.37 -5.42
C MET A 128 -15.83 8.25 -5.91
N LYS A 129 -16.36 7.04 -6.03
CA LYS A 129 -17.76 6.78 -6.40
C LYS A 129 -18.31 5.70 -5.48
N SER A 130 -19.15 6.02 -4.53
CA SER A 130 -19.34 5.17 -3.37
C SER A 130 -20.75 5.09 -2.79
N ASP A 131 -21.75 5.04 -3.62
CA ASP A 131 -23.10 4.64 -3.20
C ASP A 131 -23.24 3.11 -3.08
N LEU A 132 -22.21 2.32 -3.44
CA LEU A 132 -22.18 0.87 -3.37
C LEU A 132 -21.31 0.37 -2.21
N SER A 133 -21.60 -0.84 -1.74
CA SER A 133 -20.84 -1.48 -0.67
C SER A 133 -19.65 -2.27 -1.23
N TYR A 134 -18.54 -2.27 -0.50
CA TYR A 134 -17.31 -2.97 -0.86
C TYR A 134 -16.55 -3.45 0.37
N LEU A 135 -15.58 -4.32 0.16
CA LEU A 135 -14.69 -4.83 1.19
C LEU A 135 -13.26 -4.37 0.92
N TYR A 136 -12.53 -4.08 2.00
CA TYR A 136 -11.08 -3.89 2.01
C TYR A 136 -10.40 -4.95 2.86
N ASP A 137 -9.23 -5.41 2.43
CA ASP A 137 -8.38 -6.31 3.20
C ASP A 137 -6.90 -6.17 2.79
N ASN A 138 -6.01 -6.82 3.54
CA ASN A 138 -4.59 -6.97 3.22
C ASN A 138 -3.87 -5.66 2.83
N LEU A 139 -4.15 -4.58 3.58
CA LEU A 139 -3.50 -3.30 3.37
C LEU A 139 -2.04 -3.35 3.86
N VAL A 140 -1.11 -3.04 2.96
CA VAL A 140 0.34 -3.04 3.20
C VAL A 140 0.96 -1.76 2.66
N LEU A 141 1.78 -1.10 3.49
CA LEU A 141 2.61 0.02 3.04
C LEU A 141 3.78 -0.51 2.21
N ILE A 142 4.02 0.07 1.04
CA ILE A 142 5.17 -0.24 0.18
C ILE A 142 6.30 0.73 0.55
N PRO A 143 7.40 0.27 1.14
CA PRO A 143 8.52 1.16 1.42
C PRO A 143 8.95 1.85 0.13
N SER A 144 9.25 3.15 0.21
CA SER A 144 10.03 3.78 -0.85
C SER A 144 11.25 2.90 -1.00
N SER A 145 11.50 2.40 -2.21
CA SER A 145 12.83 1.97 -2.51
C SER A 145 13.70 3.15 -2.11
N SER A 146 14.20 3.14 -0.88
CA SER A 146 15.39 3.87 -0.67
C SER A 146 16.25 3.31 -1.80
N THR A 147 16.64 4.14 -2.72
CA THR A 147 17.99 4.12 -3.20
C THR A 147 18.89 4.51 -2.02
N GLY A 148 18.62 3.94 -0.83
CA GLY A 148 19.65 3.51 0.03
C GLY A 148 20.31 2.47 -0.85
N ALA A 149 21.20 2.92 -1.68
CA ALA A 149 22.37 2.19 -1.94
C ALA A 149 22.66 1.52 -0.59
N VAL A 150 22.53 0.20 -0.51
CA VAL A 150 23.43 -0.52 0.36
C VAL A 150 24.74 0.12 -0.01
N SER A 151 25.20 1.03 0.85
CA SER A 151 26.45 1.74 0.58
C SER A 151 27.39 0.59 0.34
N GLU A 152 27.89 0.51 -0.90
CA GLU A 152 28.69 -0.61 -1.35
C GLU A 152 29.67 -0.94 -0.24
N VAL A 153 29.41 -2.02 0.49
CA VAL A 153 30.34 -2.46 1.53
C VAL A 153 31.37 -3.25 0.76
N VAL A 154 32.43 -2.57 0.40
CA VAL A 154 33.61 -3.19 -0.19
C VAL A 154 34.60 -3.42 0.93
N THR A 155 34.81 -4.67 1.28
CA THR A 155 36.03 -5.11 1.95
C THR A 155 36.89 -5.81 0.91
N ASP A 156 38.16 -6.04 1.20
CA ASP A 156 39.10 -6.64 0.24
C ASP A 156 38.62 -7.98 -0.36
N ASP A 157 37.71 -8.67 0.28
CA ASP A 157 37.24 -10.00 -0.08
C ASP A 157 35.72 -10.12 -0.35
N VAL A 158 34.91 -9.11 -0.03
CA VAL A 158 33.44 -9.17 -0.14
C VAL A 158 32.89 -7.86 -0.68
N LYS A 159 32.07 -7.96 -1.73
CA LYS A 159 31.30 -6.84 -2.26
C LYS A 159 29.80 -7.15 -2.12
N VAL A 160 29.06 -6.30 -1.42
CA VAL A 160 27.59 -6.41 -1.28
C VAL A 160 26.93 -5.19 -1.91
N TYR A 161 26.02 -5.40 -2.83
CA TYR A 161 25.28 -4.31 -3.48
C TYR A 161 23.84 -4.71 -3.83
N GLY A 162 22.96 -3.73 -3.89
CA GLY A 162 21.57 -3.93 -4.34
C GLY A 162 21.46 -3.70 -5.84
N ALA A 163 20.83 -4.63 -6.57
CA ALA A 163 20.47 -4.43 -7.97
C ALA A 163 19.20 -5.20 -8.28
N ASN A 164 18.30 -4.60 -9.07
CA ASN A 164 17.05 -5.22 -9.54
C ASN A 164 16.17 -5.82 -8.42
N GLY A 165 16.13 -5.16 -7.26
CA GLY A 165 15.36 -5.64 -6.11
C GLY A 165 15.98 -6.84 -5.36
N CYS A 166 17.20 -7.22 -5.70
CA CYS A 166 17.96 -8.28 -5.07
C CYS A 166 19.19 -7.73 -4.35
N ILE A 167 19.63 -8.44 -3.31
CA ILE A 167 20.96 -8.25 -2.71
C ILE A 167 21.92 -9.17 -3.43
N ASN A 168 22.96 -8.62 -4.00
CA ASN A 168 24.03 -9.36 -4.66
C ASN A 168 25.26 -9.36 -3.74
N VAL A 169 25.89 -10.53 -3.64
CA VAL A 169 27.10 -10.73 -2.84
C VAL A 169 28.17 -11.33 -3.74
N ASP A 170 29.19 -10.56 -4.04
CA ASP A 170 30.37 -11.03 -4.78
C ASP A 170 31.47 -11.39 -3.79
N LEU A 171 31.92 -12.63 -3.83
CA LEU A 171 32.95 -13.18 -2.97
C LEU A 171 34.23 -13.39 -3.78
N GLN A 172 35.36 -12.90 -3.28
CA GLN A 172 36.69 -13.14 -3.88
C GLN A 172 37.34 -14.45 -3.41
N LYS A 173 36.77 -15.06 -2.37
CA LYS A 173 37.23 -16.33 -1.79
C LYS A 173 36.03 -17.20 -1.40
N ASP A 174 36.27 -18.47 -1.19
CA ASP A 174 35.26 -19.36 -0.61
C ASP A 174 34.91 -18.91 0.83
N MET A 175 33.70 -18.41 1.01
CA MET A 175 33.17 -17.91 2.27
C MET A 175 31.74 -18.40 2.47
N GLN A 176 31.32 -18.53 3.73
CA GLN A 176 29.95 -18.78 4.07
C GLN A 176 29.22 -17.45 4.26
N VAL A 177 28.12 -17.26 3.56
CA VAL A 177 27.23 -16.10 3.71
C VAL A 177 25.97 -16.55 4.43
N THR A 178 25.61 -15.84 5.51
CA THR A 178 24.32 -16.04 6.18
C THR A 178 23.52 -14.75 6.08
N VAL A 179 22.31 -14.85 5.51
CA VAL A 179 21.41 -13.71 5.36
C VAL A 179 20.39 -13.75 6.49
N TYR A 180 20.21 -12.61 7.14
CA TYR A 180 19.19 -12.42 8.16
C TYR A 180 18.12 -11.45 7.68
N SER A 181 16.87 -11.74 7.97
CA SER A 181 15.79 -10.78 7.86
C SER A 181 15.90 -9.68 8.92
N VAL A 182 15.16 -8.59 8.76
CA VAL A 182 15.19 -7.47 9.73
C VAL A 182 14.75 -7.84 11.15
N ASP A 183 14.05 -8.97 11.30
CA ASP A 183 13.66 -9.55 12.61
C ASP A 183 14.69 -10.59 13.13
N GLY A 184 15.85 -10.72 12.46
CA GLY A 184 16.96 -11.55 12.90
C GLY A 184 16.85 -13.04 12.57
N ARG A 185 15.93 -13.43 11.71
CA ARG A 185 15.81 -14.82 11.25
C ARG A 185 16.73 -15.07 10.05
N ILE A 186 17.29 -16.28 9.97
CA ILE A 186 18.01 -16.73 8.78
C ILE A 186 17.00 -16.92 7.65
N VAL A 187 17.29 -16.35 6.48
CA VAL A 187 16.46 -16.40 5.28
C VAL A 187 16.95 -17.50 4.36
#